data_4485cef5a80e0fb1f97dc4d244c519c1
#
_entry.id   4485cef5a80e0fb1f97dc4d244c519c1
#
_cell.length_a   1.000
_cell.length_b   1.000
_cell.length_c   1.000
_cell.angle_alpha   90.00
_cell.angle_beta   90.00
_cell.angle_gamma   90.00
#
_symmetry.space_group_name_H-M   'P 1'
#
loop_
_entity.id
_entity.type
_entity.pdbx_description
1 polymer ?
#
loop_
_entity_poly.entity_id
_entity_poly.type
_entity_poly.pdbx_seq_one_letter_code
_entity_poly.pdbx_strand_id
1 'polypeptide(L)'
;MSRHFPLATGLAALARKLSLPVVLVTAASLLLVACAGKPKLDYYGKDISCQDLGQHWTLPDSAGVSRSPADFQGKVTYLFFGFTSCPDVCPTTMVELGQVKHLMGSDADKLQVVFVTVDPERDTPAVAQTYVKAFDPSATALVGDADQLAAMASRFKAFYEREDGPVPGAYAMTHTAGGYLFDRQGRVRLFVPFGMPVEQLFSDIQRLTLEPDHPVKAPGAGQCPGVAGKG
;
A
#
# COMPACT_ATOMS: atom_id res chain seq x y z
N MET A 1 -3.88 80.41 14.87
CA MET A 1 -4.33 79.74 16.13
C MET A 1 -4.35 78.26 15.87
N SER A 2 -3.21 77.60 16.13
CA SER A 2 -3.03 76.16 15.93
C SER A 2 -3.12 75.44 17.26
N ARG A 3 -4.03 74.49 17.42
CA ARG A 3 -4.11 73.64 18.60
C ARG A 3 -3.56 72.25 18.23
N HIS A 4 -2.38 71.96 18.72
CA HIS A 4 -1.81 70.60 18.74
C HIS A 4 -2.47 69.81 19.86
N PHE A 5 -3.06 68.66 19.53
CA PHE A 5 -3.47 67.59 20.45
C PHE A 5 -2.36 66.54 20.52
N PRO A 6 -1.87 66.15 21.69
CA PRO A 6 -0.94 65.05 21.85
C PRO A 6 -1.73 63.73 22.07
N LEU A 7 -1.75 62.88 21.09
CA LEU A 7 -2.25 61.47 21.17
C LEU A 7 -1.07 60.51 21.03
N ALA A 8 -0.27 60.39 22.07
CA ALA A 8 0.77 59.33 22.06
C ALA A 8 1.29 59.03 23.48
N THR A 9 0.45 58.55 24.40
CA THR A 9 0.94 58.02 25.69
C THR A 9 0.02 56.95 26.32
N GLY A 10 -0.72 56.19 25.52
CA GLY A 10 -1.68 55.19 26.07
C GLY A 10 -1.33 53.71 25.87
N LEU A 11 -0.45 53.34 24.91
CA LEU A 11 -0.23 51.92 24.58
C LEU A 11 0.92 51.23 25.32
N ALA A 12 1.82 51.96 25.97
CA ALA A 12 2.99 51.36 26.64
C ALA A 12 2.69 50.82 28.06
N ALA A 13 1.54 51.14 28.64
CA ALA A 13 1.22 50.77 30.04
C ALA A 13 0.46 49.42 30.16
N LEU A 14 -0.08 48.86 29.07
CA LEU A 14 -0.87 47.65 29.14
C LEU A 14 -0.01 46.36 29.05
N ALA A 15 1.21 46.43 28.53
CA ALA A 15 2.09 45.28 28.37
C ALA A 15 2.80 44.82 29.67
N ARG A 16 2.68 45.58 30.77
CA ARG A 16 3.48 45.32 31.98
C ARG A 16 2.73 44.63 33.11
N LYS A 17 1.48 44.21 32.93
CA LYS A 17 0.67 43.47 33.92
C LYS A 17 0.21 42.10 33.50
N LEU A 18 0.79 41.50 32.48
CA LEU A 18 0.61 40.03 32.34
C LEU A 18 1.50 39.37 33.39
N SER A 19 0.89 39.00 34.50
CA SER A 19 1.58 38.34 35.61
C SER A 19 2.27 37.05 35.14
N LEU A 20 3.50 36.85 35.57
CA LEU A 20 4.34 35.67 35.30
C LEU A 20 3.58 34.34 35.29
N PRO A 21 2.56 34.09 36.16
CA PRO A 21 1.78 32.87 36.16
C PRO A 21 0.92 32.66 34.90
N VAL A 22 0.43 33.71 34.23
CA VAL A 22 -0.39 33.57 33.01
C VAL A 22 0.48 33.15 31.83
N VAL A 23 1.70 33.68 31.71
CA VAL A 23 2.66 33.27 30.67
C VAL A 23 3.13 31.83 30.88
N LEU A 24 3.34 31.41 32.13
CA LEU A 24 3.72 30.01 32.46
C LEU A 24 2.59 29.01 32.18
N VAL A 25 1.34 29.35 32.44
CA VAL A 25 0.18 28.49 32.17
C VAL A 25 -0.04 28.36 30.67
N THR A 26 0.09 29.42 29.88
CA THR A 26 -0.04 29.34 28.41
C THR A 26 1.11 28.56 27.77
N ALA A 27 2.35 28.69 28.26
CA ALA A 27 3.49 27.93 27.79
C ALA A 27 3.36 26.44 28.15
N ALA A 28 2.86 26.08 29.33
CA ALA A 28 2.60 24.71 29.73
C ALA A 28 1.47 24.05 28.90
N SER A 29 0.43 24.83 28.55
CA SER A 29 -0.67 24.35 27.72
C SER A 29 -0.24 24.05 26.28
N LEU A 30 0.71 24.81 25.73
CA LEU A 30 1.28 24.58 24.39
C LEU A 30 2.19 23.35 24.36
N LEU A 31 2.86 23.00 25.45
CA LEU A 31 3.72 21.83 25.55
C LEU A 31 2.92 20.52 25.65
N LEU A 32 1.70 20.54 26.19
CA LEU A 32 0.84 19.36 26.31
C LEU A 32 0.25 18.90 24.96
N VAL A 33 0.13 19.78 23.97
CA VAL A 33 -0.37 19.42 22.62
C VAL A 33 0.71 18.69 21.79
N ALA A 34 1.98 18.84 22.11
CA ALA A 34 3.08 18.21 21.38
C ALA A 34 3.22 16.68 21.64
N CYS A 35 2.56 16.15 22.66
CA CYS A 35 2.57 14.72 23.01
C CYS A 35 1.36 13.94 22.47
N ALA A 36 0.48 14.54 21.68
CA ALA A 36 -0.54 13.81 20.97
C ALA A 36 0.15 12.89 19.95
N GLY A 37 0.31 11.60 20.30
CA GLY A 37 0.84 10.58 19.40
C GLY A 37 0.11 10.67 18.06
N LYS A 38 0.86 10.50 16.96
CA LYS A 38 0.24 10.48 15.62
C LYS A 38 -0.93 9.49 15.63
N PRO A 39 -2.11 9.89 15.15
CA PRO A 39 -3.24 8.97 15.09
C PRO A 39 -2.80 7.71 14.35
N LYS A 40 -3.01 6.54 14.95
CA LYS A 40 -2.79 5.27 14.27
C LYS A 40 -3.79 5.24 13.11
N LEU A 41 -3.29 5.20 11.89
CA LEU A 41 -4.13 5.02 10.72
C LEU A 41 -4.67 3.59 10.78
N ASP A 42 -5.96 3.44 11.05
CA ASP A 42 -6.62 2.15 10.98
C ASP A 42 -6.93 1.86 9.51
N TYR A 43 -6.29 0.83 8.95
CA TYR A 43 -6.57 0.30 7.63
C TYR A 43 -7.67 -0.76 7.71
N TYR A 44 -8.38 -0.97 6.61
CA TYR A 44 -9.32 -2.08 6.45
C TYR A 44 -8.58 -3.37 6.14
N GLY A 45 -7.51 -3.30 5.36
CA GLY A 45 -6.60 -4.40 5.12
C GLY A 45 -5.81 -4.78 6.38
N LYS A 46 -5.39 -6.03 6.42
CA LYS A 46 -4.57 -6.53 7.54
C LYS A 46 -3.18 -5.93 7.46
N ASP A 47 -2.80 -5.16 8.47
CA ASP A 47 -1.44 -4.60 8.57
C ASP A 47 -0.41 -5.73 8.75
N ILE A 48 0.48 -5.84 7.76
CA ILE A 48 1.58 -6.79 7.70
C ILE A 48 2.95 -6.10 7.62
N SER A 49 2.99 -4.79 7.83
CA SER A 49 4.22 -3.98 7.73
C SER A 49 5.34 -4.41 8.67
N CYS A 50 4.98 -5.08 9.77
CA CYS A 50 5.91 -5.65 10.73
C CYS A 50 6.47 -7.02 10.33
N GLN A 51 5.94 -7.65 9.29
CA GLN A 51 6.35 -8.98 8.88
C GLN A 51 7.44 -8.87 7.82
N ASP A 52 8.38 -9.80 7.84
CA ASP A 52 9.35 -9.94 6.75
C ASP A 52 8.67 -10.68 5.59
N LEU A 53 7.79 -9.96 4.88
CA LEU A 53 7.03 -10.46 3.74
C LEU A 53 7.27 -9.57 2.52
N GLY A 54 7.29 -10.18 1.34
CA GLY A 54 7.25 -9.48 0.07
C GLY A 54 8.40 -8.50 -0.18
N GLN A 55 9.50 -8.62 0.57
CA GLN A 55 10.69 -7.81 0.35
C GLN A 55 11.72 -8.56 -0.51
N HIS A 56 12.53 -7.80 -1.26
CA HIS A 56 13.69 -8.35 -2.00
C HIS A 56 13.31 -9.46 -3.00
N TRP A 57 12.23 -9.29 -3.75
CA TRP A 57 11.89 -10.18 -4.84
C TRP A 57 12.33 -9.60 -6.19
N THR A 58 12.55 -10.48 -7.15
CA THR A 58 12.73 -10.13 -8.55
C THR A 58 12.03 -11.16 -9.42
N LEU A 59 11.28 -10.68 -10.43
CA LEU A 59 10.66 -11.50 -11.46
C LEU A 59 10.71 -10.77 -12.80
N PRO A 60 10.86 -11.48 -13.93
CA PRO A 60 10.77 -10.86 -15.24
C PRO A 60 9.35 -10.42 -15.57
N ASP A 61 9.22 -9.26 -16.22
CA ASP A 61 7.98 -8.84 -16.85
C ASP A 61 7.81 -9.47 -18.24
N SER A 62 6.73 -9.12 -18.94
CA SER A 62 6.43 -9.64 -20.27
C SER A 62 7.47 -9.31 -21.35
N ALA A 63 8.34 -8.34 -21.12
CA ALA A 63 9.46 -8.01 -22.00
C ALA A 63 10.78 -8.68 -21.57
N GLY A 64 10.76 -9.52 -20.52
CA GLY A 64 11.94 -10.16 -19.96
C GLY A 64 12.78 -9.24 -19.07
N VAL A 65 12.29 -8.04 -18.74
CA VAL A 65 12.98 -7.12 -17.84
C VAL A 65 12.72 -7.55 -16.40
N SER A 66 13.81 -7.80 -15.65
CA SER A 66 13.70 -8.15 -14.23
C SER A 66 13.14 -6.97 -13.43
N ARG A 67 12.01 -7.19 -12.76
CA ARG A 67 11.33 -6.20 -11.91
C ARG A 67 11.51 -6.55 -10.45
N SER A 68 11.48 -5.51 -9.63
CA SER A 68 11.61 -5.55 -8.17
C SER A 68 10.69 -4.50 -7.54
N PRO A 69 10.51 -4.45 -6.22
CA PRO A 69 9.75 -3.36 -5.58
C PRO A 69 10.28 -1.96 -5.91
N ALA A 70 11.57 -1.82 -6.19
CA ALA A 70 12.19 -0.53 -6.52
C ALA A 70 11.68 0.05 -7.85
N ASP A 71 11.29 -0.80 -8.80
CA ASP A 71 10.78 -0.38 -10.12
C ASP A 71 9.41 0.29 -10.06
N PHE A 72 8.70 0.12 -8.94
CA PHE A 72 7.36 0.67 -8.71
C PHE A 72 7.34 1.79 -7.68
N GLN A 73 8.51 2.26 -7.22
CA GLN A 73 8.59 3.37 -6.28
C GLN A 73 7.93 4.65 -6.83
N GLY A 74 7.40 5.46 -5.93
CA GLY A 74 6.58 6.62 -6.25
C GLY A 74 5.09 6.31 -6.39
N LYS A 75 4.72 5.05 -6.55
CA LYS A 75 3.33 4.58 -6.65
C LYS A 75 2.98 3.64 -5.50
N VAL A 76 1.72 3.64 -5.10
CA VAL A 76 1.16 2.54 -4.33
C VAL A 76 1.02 1.34 -5.27
N THR A 77 1.50 0.18 -4.86
CA THR A 77 1.45 -1.01 -5.71
C THR A 77 0.52 -2.06 -5.10
N TYR A 78 -0.44 -2.52 -5.89
CA TYR A 78 -1.25 -3.69 -5.56
C TYR A 78 -0.71 -4.90 -6.32
N LEU A 79 -0.14 -5.85 -5.60
CA LEU A 79 0.42 -7.07 -6.17
C LEU A 79 -0.44 -8.26 -5.76
N PHE A 80 -0.82 -9.10 -6.72
CA PHE A 80 -1.54 -10.34 -6.41
C PHE A 80 -1.09 -11.51 -7.30
N PHE A 81 -1.25 -12.71 -6.75
CA PHE A 81 -1.00 -13.95 -7.46
C PHE A 81 -2.28 -14.42 -8.14
N GLY A 82 -2.17 -14.95 -9.36
CA GLY A 82 -3.32 -15.41 -10.13
C GLY A 82 -2.92 -16.14 -11.38
N PHE A 83 -3.89 -16.44 -12.25
CA PHE A 83 -3.66 -17.05 -13.56
C PHE A 83 -4.74 -16.59 -14.55
N THR A 84 -4.42 -16.57 -15.84
CA THR A 84 -5.32 -15.96 -16.84
C THR A 84 -6.58 -16.76 -17.10
N SER A 85 -6.53 -18.08 -16.83
CA SER A 85 -7.70 -18.98 -16.96
C SER A 85 -8.52 -19.09 -15.68
N CYS A 86 -8.28 -18.21 -14.68
CA CYS A 86 -9.07 -18.14 -13.45
C CYS A 86 -10.51 -17.69 -13.77
N PRO A 87 -11.54 -18.47 -13.39
CA PRO A 87 -12.91 -18.17 -13.83
C PRO A 87 -13.58 -17.03 -13.06
N ASP A 88 -13.07 -16.64 -11.88
CA ASP A 88 -13.79 -15.74 -10.95
C ASP A 88 -12.86 -14.75 -10.24
N VAL A 89 -12.01 -15.20 -9.33
CA VAL A 89 -11.25 -14.33 -8.39
C VAL A 89 -10.38 -13.32 -9.12
N CYS A 90 -9.63 -13.74 -10.16
CA CYS A 90 -8.69 -12.85 -10.84
C CYS A 90 -9.36 -11.76 -11.68
N PRO A 91 -10.35 -12.07 -12.55
CA PRO A 91 -11.06 -11.02 -13.28
C PRO A 91 -11.86 -10.10 -12.35
N THR A 92 -12.47 -10.62 -11.28
CA THR A 92 -13.16 -9.80 -10.28
C THR A 92 -12.19 -8.82 -9.63
N THR A 93 -11.03 -9.27 -9.16
CA THR A 93 -9.99 -8.40 -8.59
C THR A 93 -9.55 -7.31 -9.57
N MET A 94 -9.35 -7.64 -10.85
CA MET A 94 -8.95 -6.66 -11.86
C MET A 94 -10.06 -5.61 -12.10
N VAL A 95 -11.32 -6.01 -12.12
CA VAL A 95 -12.48 -5.08 -12.23
C VAL A 95 -12.56 -4.17 -11.02
N GLU A 96 -12.44 -4.70 -9.81
CA GLU A 96 -12.45 -3.93 -8.56
C GLU A 96 -11.32 -2.89 -8.52
N LEU A 97 -10.11 -3.26 -8.94
CA LEU A 97 -8.98 -2.33 -9.06
C LEU A 97 -9.23 -1.24 -10.11
N GLY A 98 -9.89 -1.57 -11.21
CA GLY A 98 -10.37 -0.58 -12.20
C GLY A 98 -11.36 0.41 -11.58
N GLN A 99 -12.29 -0.06 -10.75
CA GLN A 99 -13.23 0.81 -10.02
C GLN A 99 -12.49 1.70 -9.00
N VAL A 100 -11.50 1.16 -8.28
CA VAL A 100 -10.65 1.97 -7.40
C VAL A 100 -9.93 3.07 -8.18
N LYS A 101 -9.32 2.76 -9.32
CA LYS A 101 -8.69 3.79 -10.19
C LYS A 101 -9.68 4.84 -10.65
N HIS A 102 -10.91 4.45 -10.97
CA HIS A 102 -11.98 5.40 -11.30
C HIS A 102 -12.29 6.35 -10.13
N LEU A 103 -12.39 5.83 -8.91
CA LEU A 103 -12.60 6.63 -7.70
C LEU A 103 -11.39 7.54 -7.39
N MET A 104 -10.18 7.14 -7.73
CA MET A 104 -8.98 7.97 -7.58
C MET A 104 -8.95 9.17 -8.55
N GLY A 105 -9.69 9.14 -9.65
CA GLY A 105 -9.76 10.22 -10.62
C GLY A 105 -8.38 10.59 -11.20
N SER A 106 -7.96 11.84 -11.03
CA SER A 106 -6.65 12.33 -11.52
C SER A 106 -5.44 11.65 -10.86
N ASP A 107 -5.63 10.96 -9.76
CA ASP A 107 -4.58 10.25 -9.03
C ASP A 107 -4.47 8.77 -9.42
N ALA A 108 -5.23 8.30 -10.40
CA ALA A 108 -5.28 6.91 -10.83
C ALA A 108 -3.91 6.34 -11.24
N ASP A 109 -3.03 7.18 -11.78
CA ASP A 109 -1.66 6.82 -12.18
C ASP A 109 -0.72 6.58 -10.98
N LYS A 110 -1.13 6.99 -9.78
CA LYS A 110 -0.42 6.70 -8.52
C LYS A 110 -0.65 5.28 -8.01
N LEU A 111 -1.59 4.51 -8.62
CA LEU A 111 -1.78 3.10 -8.33
C LEU A 111 -1.20 2.25 -9.46
N GLN A 112 -0.27 1.37 -9.12
CA GLN A 112 0.28 0.34 -9.99
C GLN A 112 -0.33 -1.02 -9.66
N VAL A 113 -0.87 -1.71 -10.66
CA VAL A 113 -1.33 -3.09 -10.53
C VAL A 113 -0.24 -4.03 -11.06
N VAL A 114 0.13 -5.01 -10.25
CA VAL A 114 1.12 -6.04 -10.57
C VAL A 114 0.48 -7.41 -10.40
N PHE A 115 0.39 -8.14 -11.48
CA PHE A 115 -0.11 -9.50 -11.54
C PHE A 115 1.07 -10.47 -11.62
N VAL A 116 1.09 -11.49 -10.78
CA VAL A 116 2.08 -12.56 -10.80
C VAL A 116 1.38 -13.86 -11.18
N THR A 117 1.72 -14.41 -12.35
CA THR A 117 1.09 -15.69 -12.70
C THR A 117 1.62 -16.83 -11.85
N VAL A 118 0.71 -17.72 -11.44
CA VAL A 118 1.02 -18.99 -10.78
C VAL A 118 0.96 -20.16 -11.76
N ASP A 119 0.73 -19.89 -13.04
CA ASP A 119 0.58 -20.90 -14.10
C ASP A 119 1.42 -20.56 -15.35
N PRO A 120 2.73 -20.52 -15.23
CA PRO A 120 3.61 -20.12 -16.33
C PRO A 120 3.57 -21.11 -17.52
N GLU A 121 2.99 -22.30 -17.36
CA GLU A 121 2.80 -23.25 -18.45
C GLU A 121 1.77 -22.76 -19.47
N ARG A 122 0.65 -22.18 -19.00
CA ARG A 122 -0.41 -21.62 -19.85
C ARG A 122 -0.25 -20.11 -20.07
N ASP A 123 0.22 -19.40 -19.07
CA ASP A 123 0.35 -17.95 -19.06
C ASP A 123 1.73 -17.53 -19.57
N THR A 124 1.94 -17.64 -20.88
CA THR A 124 3.16 -17.07 -21.46
C THR A 124 3.24 -15.57 -21.17
N PRO A 125 4.44 -14.92 -21.22
CA PRO A 125 4.57 -13.48 -20.99
C PRO A 125 3.60 -12.63 -21.82
N ALA A 126 3.38 -12.98 -23.09
CA ALA A 126 2.46 -12.29 -23.97
C ALA A 126 0.99 -12.47 -23.55
N VAL A 127 0.60 -13.68 -23.16
CA VAL A 127 -0.76 -14.01 -22.69
C VAL A 127 -1.08 -13.27 -21.43
N ALA A 128 -0.20 -13.35 -20.41
CA ALA A 128 -0.40 -12.70 -19.13
C ALA A 128 -0.49 -11.17 -19.28
N GLN A 129 0.38 -10.56 -20.10
CA GLN A 129 0.35 -9.13 -20.32
C GLN A 129 -0.89 -8.68 -21.09
N THR A 130 -1.32 -9.44 -22.08
CA THR A 130 -2.56 -9.15 -22.83
C THR A 130 -3.76 -9.21 -21.89
N TYR A 131 -3.81 -10.20 -21.01
CA TYR A 131 -4.86 -10.36 -20.03
C TYR A 131 -4.95 -9.11 -19.11
N VAL A 132 -3.88 -8.73 -18.44
CA VAL A 132 -3.95 -7.61 -17.50
C VAL A 132 -4.25 -6.28 -18.18
N LYS A 133 -3.72 -6.07 -19.40
CA LYS A 133 -3.98 -4.83 -20.18
C LYS A 133 -5.42 -4.69 -20.66
N ALA A 134 -6.16 -5.79 -20.74
CA ALA A 134 -7.59 -5.74 -21.06
C ALA A 134 -8.41 -5.03 -19.96
N PHE A 135 -7.93 -5.04 -18.73
CA PHE A 135 -8.56 -4.38 -17.58
C PHE A 135 -7.90 -3.02 -17.27
N ASP A 136 -6.59 -2.97 -17.30
CA ASP A 136 -5.80 -1.77 -16.98
C ASP A 136 -4.59 -1.66 -17.92
N PRO A 137 -4.56 -0.70 -18.84
CA PRO A 137 -3.43 -0.52 -19.77
C PRO A 137 -2.08 -0.28 -19.10
N SER A 138 -2.08 0.18 -17.83
CA SER A 138 -0.87 0.43 -17.05
C SER A 138 -0.43 -0.79 -16.20
N ALA A 139 -1.23 -1.85 -16.13
CA ALA A 139 -0.90 -3.03 -15.35
C ALA A 139 0.31 -3.78 -15.91
N THR A 140 1.07 -4.39 -15.01
CA THR A 140 2.25 -5.19 -15.32
C THR A 140 2.00 -6.64 -14.95
N ALA A 141 2.25 -7.55 -15.89
CA ALA A 141 2.30 -8.99 -15.61
C ALA A 141 3.74 -9.43 -15.40
N LEU A 142 3.96 -10.22 -14.35
CA LEU A 142 5.23 -10.87 -14.05
C LEU A 142 5.10 -12.38 -14.29
N VAL A 143 6.04 -12.94 -15.04
CA VAL A 143 6.04 -14.34 -15.43
C VAL A 143 7.44 -14.89 -15.19
N GLY A 144 7.61 -15.65 -14.12
CA GLY A 144 8.85 -16.35 -13.81
C GLY A 144 8.82 -17.81 -14.23
N ASP A 145 9.98 -18.45 -14.23
CA ASP A 145 10.07 -19.91 -14.25
C ASP A 145 9.61 -20.51 -12.90
N ALA A 146 9.57 -21.83 -12.80
CA ALA A 146 9.06 -22.53 -11.62
C ALA A 146 9.86 -22.18 -10.35
N ASP A 147 11.18 -22.07 -10.45
CA ASP A 147 12.06 -21.79 -9.32
C ASP A 147 11.90 -20.32 -8.84
N GLN A 148 11.82 -19.39 -9.79
CA GLN A 148 11.59 -17.98 -9.54
C GLN A 148 10.21 -17.75 -8.89
N LEU A 149 9.18 -18.44 -9.40
CA LEU A 149 7.84 -18.38 -8.84
C LEU A 149 7.79 -18.95 -7.42
N ALA A 150 8.38 -20.11 -7.20
CA ALA A 150 8.44 -20.74 -5.87
C ALA A 150 9.18 -19.84 -4.86
N ALA A 151 10.30 -19.25 -5.26
CA ALA A 151 11.04 -18.31 -4.42
C ALA A 151 10.18 -17.07 -4.09
N MET A 152 9.47 -16.53 -5.06
CA MET A 152 8.59 -15.37 -4.84
C MET A 152 7.42 -15.73 -3.93
N ALA A 153 6.70 -16.80 -4.20
CA ALA A 153 5.57 -17.26 -3.39
C ALA A 153 5.98 -17.48 -1.91
N SER A 154 7.14 -18.10 -1.70
CA SER A 154 7.70 -18.29 -0.35
C SER A 154 7.90 -16.97 0.40
N ARG A 155 8.41 -15.91 -0.26
CA ARG A 155 8.61 -14.58 0.35
C ARG A 155 7.29 -13.89 0.75
N PHE A 156 6.21 -14.20 0.06
CA PHE A 156 4.87 -13.70 0.36
C PHE A 156 4.08 -14.63 1.27
N LYS A 157 4.60 -15.82 1.59
CA LYS A 157 3.84 -16.93 2.20
C LYS A 157 2.55 -17.20 1.42
N ALA A 158 2.62 -17.02 0.11
CA ALA A 158 1.54 -17.33 -0.80
C ALA A 158 1.58 -18.82 -1.15
N PHE A 159 0.42 -19.42 -1.13
CA PHE A 159 0.21 -20.82 -1.55
C PHE A 159 -0.24 -20.83 -3.00
N TYR A 160 0.18 -21.81 -3.76
CA TYR A 160 -0.41 -22.18 -5.04
C TYR A 160 -0.20 -23.67 -5.29
N GLU A 161 -1.15 -24.32 -5.95
CA GLU A 161 -1.12 -25.73 -6.27
C GLU A 161 -1.88 -26.00 -7.58
N ARG A 162 -1.37 -26.94 -8.36
CA ARG A 162 -2.05 -27.48 -9.53
C ARG A 162 -2.92 -28.65 -9.10
N GLU A 163 -4.18 -28.65 -9.50
CA GLU A 163 -5.14 -29.70 -9.29
C GLU A 163 -5.51 -30.32 -10.64
N ASP A 164 -5.07 -31.56 -10.92
CA ASP A 164 -5.37 -32.22 -12.15
C ASP A 164 -6.85 -32.57 -12.25
N GLY A 165 -7.43 -32.25 -13.41
CA GLY A 165 -8.83 -32.50 -13.71
C GLY A 165 -9.09 -33.96 -14.19
N PRO A 166 -10.36 -34.30 -14.36
CA PRO A 166 -10.75 -35.66 -14.76
C PRO A 166 -10.38 -36.00 -16.22
N VAL A 167 -10.03 -35.02 -17.04
CA VAL A 167 -9.63 -35.18 -18.44
C VAL A 167 -8.13 -34.98 -18.56
N PRO A 168 -7.39 -35.86 -19.24
CA PRO A 168 -5.95 -35.71 -19.45
C PRO A 168 -5.59 -34.30 -20.01
N GLY A 169 -4.69 -33.59 -19.33
CA GLY A 169 -4.26 -32.24 -19.69
C GLY A 169 -5.16 -31.13 -19.20
N ALA A 170 -6.34 -31.41 -18.66
CA ALA A 170 -7.14 -30.40 -17.95
C ALA A 170 -6.67 -30.30 -16.50
N TYR A 171 -6.48 -29.05 -16.02
CA TYR A 171 -6.18 -28.77 -14.61
C TYR A 171 -6.68 -27.41 -14.19
N ALA A 172 -6.88 -27.25 -12.90
CA ALA A 172 -7.14 -25.99 -12.23
C ALA A 172 -5.91 -25.58 -11.40
N MET A 173 -5.87 -24.30 -11.03
CA MET A 173 -4.90 -23.79 -10.06
C MET A 173 -5.65 -23.30 -8.84
N THR A 174 -5.20 -23.75 -7.65
CA THR A 174 -5.61 -23.16 -6.37
C THR A 174 -4.49 -22.26 -5.89
N HIS A 175 -4.83 -21.06 -5.39
CA HIS A 175 -3.84 -20.11 -4.90
C HIS A 175 -4.40 -19.21 -3.79
N THR A 176 -3.51 -18.53 -3.06
CA THR A 176 -3.89 -17.52 -2.08
C THR A 176 -4.76 -16.45 -2.72
N ALA A 177 -6.01 -16.33 -2.27
CA ALA A 177 -6.95 -15.31 -2.72
C ALA A 177 -6.75 -14.01 -1.92
N GLY A 178 -6.33 -12.96 -2.60
CA GLY A 178 -6.05 -11.64 -2.03
C GLY A 178 -4.81 -11.01 -2.63
N GLY A 179 -4.51 -9.79 -2.19
CA GLY A 179 -3.38 -9.03 -2.70
C GLY A 179 -2.57 -8.37 -1.59
N TYR A 180 -1.47 -7.81 -2.00
CA TYR A 180 -0.51 -7.14 -1.12
C TYR A 180 -0.38 -5.69 -1.56
N LEU A 181 -0.62 -4.75 -0.66
CA LEU A 181 -0.40 -3.33 -0.90
C LEU A 181 0.98 -2.93 -0.42
N PHE A 182 1.70 -2.28 -1.31
CA PHE A 182 2.98 -1.63 -1.04
C PHE A 182 2.78 -0.12 -1.02
N ASP A 183 3.52 0.56 -0.16
CA ASP A 183 3.56 2.01 -0.17
C ASP A 183 4.45 2.55 -1.30
N ARG A 184 4.48 3.88 -1.43
CA ARG A 184 5.27 4.57 -2.47
C ARG A 184 6.79 4.37 -2.34
N GLN A 185 7.27 3.86 -1.21
CA GLN A 185 8.67 3.50 -1.01
C GLN A 185 8.97 2.04 -1.37
N GLY A 186 7.97 1.28 -1.85
CA GLY A 186 8.11 -0.13 -2.21
C GLY A 186 8.13 -1.07 -1.01
N ARG A 187 7.61 -0.66 0.16
CA ARG A 187 7.51 -1.49 1.36
C ARG A 187 6.13 -2.13 1.43
N VAL A 188 6.06 -3.41 1.73
CA VAL A 188 4.78 -4.07 1.96
C VAL A 188 4.11 -3.52 3.22
N ARG A 189 2.82 -3.24 3.13
CA ARG A 189 2.04 -2.62 4.20
C ARG A 189 0.84 -3.46 4.59
N LEU A 190 0.02 -3.85 3.65
CA LEU A 190 -1.26 -4.51 3.93
C LEU A 190 -1.41 -5.79 3.12
N PHE A 191 -2.06 -6.77 3.72
CA PHE A 191 -2.71 -7.86 3.00
C PHE A 191 -4.20 -7.52 2.84
N VAL A 192 -4.68 -7.58 1.61
CA VAL A 192 -6.07 -7.31 1.23
C VAL A 192 -6.73 -8.65 0.90
N PRO A 193 -7.67 -9.15 1.71
CA PRO A 193 -8.38 -10.38 1.39
C PRO A 193 -9.30 -10.16 0.17
N PHE A 194 -9.50 -11.21 -0.63
CA PHE A 194 -10.50 -11.18 -1.70
C PHE A 194 -11.90 -10.86 -1.14
N GLY A 195 -12.67 -10.07 -1.89
CA GLY A 195 -14.01 -9.64 -1.49
C GLY A 195 -14.03 -8.46 -0.52
N MET A 196 -12.89 -7.77 -0.31
CA MET A 196 -12.92 -6.48 0.38
C MET A 196 -13.76 -5.48 -0.43
N PRO A 197 -14.72 -4.75 0.19
CA PRO A 197 -15.48 -3.71 -0.51
C PRO A 197 -14.58 -2.68 -1.20
N VAL A 198 -14.93 -2.28 -2.42
CA VAL A 198 -14.14 -1.36 -3.25
C VAL A 198 -13.85 -0.04 -2.55
N GLU A 199 -14.82 0.49 -1.77
CA GLU A 199 -14.68 1.74 -1.02
C GLU A 199 -13.64 1.60 0.11
N GLN A 200 -13.54 0.42 0.73
CA GLN A 200 -12.54 0.14 1.76
C GLN A 200 -11.14 0.04 1.13
N LEU A 201 -11.04 -0.69 0.02
CA LEU A 201 -9.80 -0.82 -0.74
C LEU A 201 -9.32 0.57 -1.25
N PHE A 202 -10.24 1.37 -1.79
CA PHE A 202 -9.96 2.75 -2.21
C PHE A 202 -9.45 3.58 -1.03
N SER A 203 -10.10 3.51 0.14
CA SER A 203 -9.69 4.24 1.33
C SER A 203 -8.26 3.89 1.76
N ASP A 204 -7.90 2.61 1.74
CA ASP A 204 -6.56 2.16 2.12
C ASP A 204 -5.51 2.62 1.11
N ILE A 205 -5.79 2.50 -0.20
CA ILE A 205 -4.90 2.95 -1.27
C ILE A 205 -4.72 4.48 -1.21
N GLN A 206 -5.80 5.23 -1.01
CA GLN A 206 -5.74 6.69 -0.89
C GLN A 206 -4.88 7.12 0.31
N ARG A 207 -5.03 6.46 1.46
CA ARG A 207 -4.21 6.73 2.65
C ARG A 207 -2.73 6.48 2.36
N LEU A 208 -2.37 5.34 1.75
CA LEU A 208 -1.00 5.04 1.37
C LEU A 208 -0.44 6.03 0.34
N THR A 209 -1.30 6.53 -0.56
CA THR A 209 -0.93 7.55 -1.56
C THR A 209 -0.61 8.90 -0.91
N LEU A 210 -1.34 9.26 0.15
CA LEU A 210 -1.20 10.53 0.85
C LEU A 210 -0.18 10.49 2.00
N GLU A 211 0.31 9.31 2.38
CA GLU A 211 1.33 9.22 3.42
C GLU A 211 2.58 10.02 3.02
N PRO A 212 3.13 10.82 3.94
CA PRO A 212 4.38 11.53 3.69
C PRO A 212 5.53 10.57 3.38
N ASP A 213 6.45 10.96 2.51
CA ASP A 213 7.66 10.20 2.16
C ASP A 213 8.70 10.14 3.32
N HIS A 214 8.24 10.16 4.55
CA HIS A 214 9.15 10.00 5.68
C HIS A 214 9.59 8.54 5.77
N PRO A 215 10.88 8.29 6.09
CA PRO A 215 11.32 6.96 6.45
C PRO A 215 10.60 6.57 7.74
N VAL A 216 9.43 5.95 7.62
CA VAL A 216 8.85 5.22 8.74
C VAL A 216 9.86 4.11 8.98
N LYS A 217 10.63 4.24 10.07
CA LYS A 217 11.52 3.19 10.53
C LYS A 217 10.65 1.94 10.63
N ALA A 218 10.94 0.95 9.77
CA ALA A 218 10.25 -0.32 9.88
C ALA A 218 10.29 -0.73 11.35
N PRO A 219 9.17 -1.06 11.99
CA PRO A 219 9.21 -1.52 13.37
C PRO A 219 10.22 -2.65 13.40
N GLY A 220 11.25 -2.52 14.23
CA GLY A 220 12.21 -3.61 14.41
C GLY A 220 11.43 -4.86 14.80
N ALA A 221 11.90 -6.03 14.43
CA ALA A 221 11.25 -7.35 14.62
C ALA A 221 10.73 -7.66 16.04
N GLY A 222 10.80 -6.74 16.97
CA GLY A 222 10.28 -6.81 18.34
C GLY A 222 9.16 -5.81 18.68
N GLN A 223 8.72 -4.98 17.72
CA GLN A 223 7.74 -3.91 18.00
C GLN A 223 6.38 -4.11 17.31
N CYS A 224 6.10 -5.29 16.78
CA CYS A 224 4.80 -5.60 16.20
C CYS A 224 3.77 -5.85 17.29
N PRO A 225 2.68 -5.05 17.39
CA PRO A 225 1.60 -5.35 18.32
C PRO A 225 0.94 -6.68 17.91
N GLY A 226 0.96 -7.68 18.79
CA GLY A 226 0.25 -8.95 18.61
C GLY A 226 1.11 -10.18 18.29
N VAL A 227 2.42 -10.08 18.14
CA VAL A 227 3.31 -11.24 18.12
C VAL A 227 3.90 -11.41 19.53
N ALA A 228 3.04 -11.80 20.47
CA ALA A 228 3.54 -12.41 21.70
C ALA A 228 4.19 -13.74 21.30
N GLY A 229 5.50 -13.84 21.45
CA GLY A 229 6.24 -15.06 21.23
C GLY A 229 5.61 -16.19 22.05
N LYS A 230 5.07 -17.19 21.38
CA LYS A 230 4.89 -18.50 21.99
C LYS A 230 6.25 -19.18 21.90
N GLY A 231 6.99 -19.12 23.01
CA GLY A 231 8.12 -19.98 23.26
C GLY A 231 7.71 -21.45 23.37
#